data_cdc6d05b52db155a983c49469fab3c37
#
_entry.id   cdc6d05b52db155a983c49469fab3c37
#
_cell.length_a   1.000
_cell.length_b   1.000
_cell.length_c   1.000
_cell.angle_alpha   90.00
_cell.angle_beta   90.00
_cell.angle_gamma   90.00
#
_symmetry.space_group_name_H-M   'P 1'
#
loop_
_entity.id
_entity.type
_entity.pdbx_description
1 polymer ?
#
loop_
_entity_poly.entity_id
_entity_poly.type
_entity_poly.pdbx_seq_one_letter_code
_entity_poly.pdbx_strand_id
1 'polypeptide(L)'
;IHPTVHQESSYLITEAIRGEGAILVNQQGERFANEMETRDTVSAAINALDEGYAYLIFDAGVKDRVKAVNTYIEKGFVQSDETIEALAGQLEMDSATLAQTLTSWNETIASQVDGAFNRTTALNNPLAAAPYYAIQIAPGIHHTMGGLKINANAQVISTEGAVIEGLYAAGEVTGGVHGSNRIGGNAVADIIVFGRQAGVQSASYVQSME
;
A
#
# COMPACT_ATOMS: atom_id res chain seq x y z
N ILE A 1 -6.36 -5.88 0.31
CA ILE A 1 -6.17 -4.89 1.40
C ILE A 1 -4.96 -4.01 1.08
N HIS A 2 -4.97 -2.75 1.50
CA HIS A 2 -3.83 -1.84 1.41
C HIS A 2 -3.44 -1.39 2.82
N PRO A 3 -2.16 -1.48 3.22
CA PRO A 3 -1.75 -1.22 4.59
C PRO A 3 -1.75 0.27 4.96
N THR A 4 -1.62 1.16 3.97
CA THR A 4 -1.49 2.59 4.21
C THR A 4 -2.67 3.36 3.63
N VAL A 5 -3.75 3.39 4.38
CA VAL A 5 -4.92 4.23 4.15
C VAL A 5 -4.98 5.25 5.29
N HIS A 6 -5.24 6.53 5.00
CA HIS A 6 -5.43 7.52 6.07
C HIS A 6 -6.61 7.10 6.94
N GLN A 7 -6.38 6.95 8.23
CA GLN A 7 -7.29 6.25 9.13
C GLN A 7 -8.72 6.83 9.12
N GLU A 8 -8.86 8.14 9.21
CA GLU A 8 -10.18 8.78 9.30
C GLU A 8 -10.89 8.93 7.95
N SER A 9 -10.14 9.28 6.89
CA SER A 9 -10.73 9.62 5.59
C SER A 9 -10.80 8.46 4.61
N SER A 10 -10.18 7.32 4.93
CA SER A 10 -10.01 6.18 4.02
C SER A 10 -9.28 6.53 2.71
N TYR A 11 -8.54 7.64 2.67
CA TYR A 11 -7.78 8.07 1.51
C TYR A 11 -6.51 7.23 1.36
N LEU A 12 -6.25 6.76 0.14
CA LEU A 12 -5.07 5.94 -0.14
C LEU A 12 -3.78 6.75 -0.01
N ILE A 13 -2.88 6.33 0.86
CA ILE A 13 -1.52 6.84 0.97
C ILE A 13 -0.59 5.95 0.15
N THR A 14 0.10 6.55 -0.82
CA THR A 14 0.91 5.79 -1.79
C THR A 14 2.03 4.98 -1.16
N GLU A 15 2.27 3.79 -1.68
CA GLU A 15 3.41 2.93 -1.30
C GLU A 15 4.77 3.58 -1.60
N ALA A 16 4.81 4.53 -2.52
CA ALA A 16 6.05 5.21 -2.90
C ALA A 16 6.76 5.86 -1.70
N ILE A 17 6.01 6.32 -0.68
CA ILE A 17 6.61 6.91 0.53
C ILE A 17 7.48 5.88 1.26
N ARG A 18 6.99 4.63 1.41
CA ARG A 18 7.77 3.53 2.01
C ARG A 18 8.95 3.13 1.11
N GLY A 19 8.74 3.10 -0.20
CA GLY A 19 9.79 2.83 -1.19
C GLY A 19 10.91 3.87 -1.21
N GLU A 20 10.63 5.10 -0.78
CA GLU A 20 11.61 6.19 -0.69
C GLU A 20 12.26 6.32 0.70
N GLY A 21 12.01 5.39 1.61
CA GLY A 21 12.73 5.29 2.87
C GLY A 21 11.89 5.55 4.13
N ALA A 22 10.59 5.85 4.01
CA ALA A 22 9.74 5.97 5.19
C ALA A 22 9.63 4.66 5.96
N ILE A 23 9.42 4.79 7.27
CA ILE A 23 9.24 3.68 8.20
C ILE A 23 7.85 3.70 8.81
N LEU A 24 7.40 2.54 9.29
CA LEU A 24 6.18 2.38 10.08
C LEU A 24 6.53 2.25 11.56
N VAL A 25 5.88 3.05 12.39
CA VAL A 25 6.02 2.95 13.84
C VAL A 25 4.66 2.78 14.53
N ASN A 26 4.67 2.08 15.66
CA ASN A 26 3.53 1.95 16.55
C ASN A 26 3.31 3.22 17.38
N GLN A 27 2.36 3.20 18.31
CA GLN A 27 2.04 4.34 19.20
C GLN A 27 3.16 4.65 20.19
N GLN A 28 4.09 3.74 20.42
CA GLN A 28 5.27 3.91 21.27
C GLN A 28 6.45 4.56 20.50
N GLY A 29 6.35 4.69 19.17
CA GLY A 29 7.42 5.19 18.32
C GLY A 29 8.41 4.12 17.86
N GLU A 30 8.07 2.84 17.99
CA GLU A 30 8.92 1.70 17.62
C GLU A 30 8.55 1.15 16.24
N ARG A 31 9.55 0.80 15.41
CA ARG A 31 9.31 -0.04 14.23
C ARG A 31 8.83 -1.42 14.65
N PHE A 32 7.90 -1.99 13.88
CA PHE A 32 7.28 -3.28 14.21
C PHE A 32 7.20 -4.25 13.02
N ALA A 33 7.58 -3.84 11.82
CA ALA A 33 7.50 -4.67 10.62
C ALA A 33 8.51 -4.24 9.55
N ASN A 34 8.74 -5.12 8.57
CA ASN A 34 9.36 -4.77 7.30
C ASN A 34 8.32 -4.06 6.43
N GLU A 35 8.52 -2.78 6.18
CA GLU A 35 7.58 -1.92 5.44
C GLU A 35 7.44 -2.30 3.96
N MET A 36 8.36 -3.10 3.43
CA MET A 36 8.41 -3.50 2.02
C MET A 36 7.84 -4.90 1.77
N GLU A 37 7.35 -5.57 2.81
CA GLU A 37 6.62 -6.82 2.67
C GLU A 37 5.31 -6.64 1.87
N THR A 38 4.67 -7.75 1.52
CA THR A 38 3.39 -7.73 0.80
C THR A 38 2.31 -7.01 1.58
N ARG A 39 1.32 -6.46 0.87
CA ARG A 39 0.26 -5.63 1.47
C ARG A 39 -0.50 -6.34 2.59
N ASP A 40 -0.80 -7.61 2.41
CA ASP A 40 -1.46 -8.45 3.40
C ASP A 40 -0.59 -8.66 4.65
N THR A 41 0.71 -8.89 4.50
CA THR A 41 1.65 -9.05 5.61
C THR A 41 1.76 -7.77 6.43
N VAL A 42 1.99 -6.63 5.78
CA VAL A 42 2.07 -5.32 6.48
C VAL A 42 0.73 -4.97 7.13
N SER A 43 -0.40 -5.23 6.45
CA SER A 43 -1.73 -5.00 7.02
C SER A 43 -2.00 -5.88 8.25
N ALA A 44 -1.59 -7.14 8.21
CA ALA A 44 -1.71 -8.04 9.36
C ALA A 44 -0.87 -7.55 10.56
N ALA A 45 0.34 -7.05 10.31
CA ALA A 45 1.19 -6.48 11.36
C ALA A 45 0.55 -5.24 11.99
N ILE A 46 -0.05 -4.34 11.20
CA ILE A 46 -0.77 -3.16 11.72
C ILE A 46 -2.02 -3.58 12.51
N ASN A 47 -2.81 -4.54 12.00
CA ASN A 47 -4.00 -5.03 12.69
C ASN A 47 -3.68 -5.78 13.99
N ALA A 48 -2.44 -6.23 14.18
CA ALA A 48 -1.99 -6.86 15.42
C ALA A 48 -1.57 -5.85 16.50
N LEU A 49 -1.45 -4.56 16.17
CA LEU A 49 -1.28 -3.49 17.15
C LEU A 49 -2.59 -3.28 17.93
N ASP A 50 -2.50 -2.93 19.21
CA ASP A 50 -3.67 -2.76 20.08
C ASP A 50 -4.70 -1.79 19.51
N GLU A 51 -4.25 -0.70 18.87
CA GLU A 51 -5.11 0.35 18.32
C GLU A 51 -5.51 0.09 16.84
N GLY A 52 -4.91 -0.91 16.17
CA GLY A 52 -5.18 -1.24 14.78
C GLY A 52 -4.75 -0.18 13.76
N TYR A 53 -3.90 0.76 14.16
CA TYR A 53 -3.29 1.77 13.28
C TYR A 53 -1.80 1.97 13.60
N ALA A 54 -1.09 2.64 12.71
CA ALA A 54 0.32 2.98 12.84
C ALA A 54 0.59 4.38 12.31
N TYR A 55 1.80 4.86 12.49
CA TYR A 55 2.27 6.11 11.88
C TYR A 55 3.33 5.82 10.83
N LEU A 56 3.17 6.46 9.68
CA LEU A 56 4.16 6.50 8.61
C LEU A 56 5.06 7.72 8.85
N ILE A 57 6.31 7.48 9.25
CA ILE A 57 7.30 8.53 9.55
C ILE A 57 8.24 8.72 8.38
N PHE A 58 8.47 9.96 7.97
CA PHE A 58 9.36 10.33 6.89
C PHE A 58 9.90 11.76 7.05
N ASP A 59 10.82 12.17 6.19
CA ASP A 59 11.50 13.44 6.26
C ASP A 59 11.32 14.32 5.01
N ALA A 60 11.93 15.49 4.99
CA ALA A 60 11.88 16.40 3.85
C ALA A 60 12.43 15.77 2.57
N GLY A 61 13.44 14.91 2.66
CA GLY A 61 14.00 14.20 1.51
C GLY A 61 12.98 13.27 0.85
N VAL A 62 12.22 12.51 1.62
CA VAL A 62 11.12 11.67 1.11
C VAL A 62 10.02 12.54 0.49
N LYS A 63 9.61 13.61 1.17
CA LYS A 63 8.60 14.55 0.64
C LYS A 63 8.99 15.10 -0.73
N ASP A 64 10.26 15.46 -0.92
CA ASP A 64 10.74 16.05 -2.17
C ASP A 64 10.73 15.03 -3.32
N ARG A 65 10.99 13.76 -3.03
CA ARG A 65 10.96 12.67 -4.00
C ARG A 65 9.54 12.19 -4.31
N VAL A 66 8.61 12.24 -3.34
CA VAL A 66 7.23 11.76 -3.49
C VAL A 66 6.25 12.92 -3.56
N LYS A 67 5.99 13.43 -4.76
CA LYS A 67 5.13 14.62 -4.97
C LYS A 67 3.70 14.49 -4.42
N ALA A 68 3.18 13.26 -4.28
CA ALA A 68 1.87 13.01 -3.69
C ALA A 68 1.75 13.50 -2.24
N VAL A 69 2.86 13.61 -1.51
CA VAL A 69 2.89 14.13 -0.13
C VAL A 69 2.33 15.56 -0.05
N ASN A 70 2.55 16.40 -1.07
CA ASN A 70 2.00 17.75 -1.10
C ASN A 70 0.47 17.74 -1.03
N THR A 71 -0.16 16.82 -1.77
CA THR A 71 -1.63 16.65 -1.71
C THR A 71 -2.09 16.19 -0.31
N TYR A 72 -1.32 15.36 0.38
CA TYR A 72 -1.66 14.91 1.73
C TYR A 72 -1.52 16.05 2.76
N ILE A 73 -0.53 16.93 2.58
CA ILE A 73 -0.39 18.15 3.38
C ILE A 73 -1.58 19.10 3.16
N GLU A 74 -1.94 19.36 1.90
CA GLU A 74 -3.09 20.21 1.54
C GLU A 74 -4.42 19.67 2.11
N LYS A 75 -4.54 18.35 2.25
CA LYS A 75 -5.71 17.69 2.85
C LYS A 75 -5.69 17.65 4.38
N GLY A 76 -4.60 18.09 5.01
CA GLY A 76 -4.48 18.06 6.47
C GLY A 76 -4.20 16.66 7.06
N PHE A 77 -3.71 15.71 6.25
CA PHE A 77 -3.40 14.36 6.72
C PHE A 77 -2.03 14.23 7.38
N VAL A 78 -1.20 15.26 7.26
CA VAL A 78 0.21 15.22 7.65
C VAL A 78 0.45 16.12 8.86
N GLN A 79 1.01 15.55 9.92
CA GLN A 79 1.62 16.28 11.02
C GLN A 79 3.10 16.48 10.71
N SER A 80 3.70 17.61 11.12
CA SER A 80 5.11 17.87 10.85
C SER A 80 5.73 18.79 11.89
N ASP A 81 7.03 18.60 12.11
CA ASP A 81 7.83 19.50 12.95
C ASP A 81 9.30 19.51 12.50
N GLU A 82 10.05 20.53 12.94
CA GLU A 82 11.47 20.69 12.61
C GLU A 82 12.36 19.67 13.34
N THR A 83 11.89 19.11 14.45
CA THR A 83 12.62 18.09 15.22
C THR A 83 11.77 16.86 15.44
N ILE A 84 12.44 15.72 15.58
CA ILE A 84 11.74 14.46 15.83
C ILE A 84 11.08 14.43 17.22
N GLU A 85 11.69 15.09 18.19
CA GLU A 85 11.18 15.20 19.55
C GLU A 85 9.88 16.01 19.60
N ALA A 86 9.83 17.13 18.86
CA ALA A 86 8.62 17.94 18.78
C ALA A 86 7.51 17.21 18.02
N LEU A 87 7.85 16.51 16.93
CA LEU A 87 6.89 15.66 16.22
C LEU A 87 6.36 14.55 17.12
N ALA A 88 7.22 13.87 17.89
CA ALA A 88 6.79 12.84 18.85
C ALA A 88 5.82 13.41 19.89
N GLY A 89 6.07 14.65 20.37
CA GLY A 89 5.15 15.34 21.29
C GLY A 89 3.76 15.59 20.68
N GLN A 90 3.68 15.95 19.39
CA GLN A 90 2.40 16.10 18.67
C GLN A 90 1.64 14.77 18.54
N LEU A 91 2.38 13.66 18.42
CA LEU A 91 1.84 12.31 18.26
C LEU A 91 1.55 11.61 19.61
N GLU A 92 1.82 12.28 20.73
CA GLU A 92 1.74 11.72 22.08
C GLU A 92 2.63 10.47 22.27
N MET A 93 3.76 10.40 21.55
CA MET A 93 4.76 9.34 21.64
C MET A 93 5.89 9.69 22.60
N ASP A 94 6.59 8.67 23.10
CA ASP A 94 7.85 8.87 23.80
C ASP A 94 8.94 9.37 22.82
N SER A 95 9.41 10.59 23.06
CA SER A 95 10.35 11.26 22.16
C SER A 95 11.70 10.57 22.07
N ALA A 96 12.16 9.96 23.17
CA ALA A 96 13.42 9.24 23.20
C ALA A 96 13.34 7.95 22.39
N THR A 97 12.21 7.24 22.47
CA THR A 97 11.96 6.03 21.69
C THR A 97 11.90 6.33 20.20
N LEU A 98 11.14 7.34 19.77
CA LEU A 98 11.07 7.69 18.35
C LEU A 98 12.42 8.16 17.80
N ALA A 99 13.17 8.97 18.55
CA ALA A 99 14.52 9.40 18.16
C ALA A 99 15.50 8.21 18.04
N GLN A 100 15.44 7.25 18.97
CA GLN A 100 16.23 6.02 18.90
C GLN A 100 15.85 5.17 17.68
N THR A 101 14.57 5.08 17.37
CA THR A 101 14.06 4.37 16.18
C THR A 101 14.63 4.96 14.89
N LEU A 102 14.65 6.30 14.75
CA LEU A 102 15.26 6.95 13.59
C LEU A 102 16.78 6.74 13.54
N THR A 103 17.45 6.80 14.69
CA THR A 103 18.90 6.53 14.78
C THR A 103 19.19 5.11 14.27
N SER A 104 18.50 4.10 14.80
CA SER A 104 18.66 2.70 14.39
C SER A 104 18.31 2.47 12.91
N TRP A 105 17.29 3.19 12.39
CA TRP A 105 16.98 3.17 10.97
C TRP A 105 18.13 3.72 10.11
N ASN A 106 18.71 4.87 10.51
CA ASN A 106 19.83 5.47 9.78
C ASN A 106 21.10 4.61 9.83
N GLU A 107 21.34 3.87 10.92
CA GLU A 107 22.38 2.85 11.02
C GLU A 107 22.12 1.67 10.08
N THR A 108 20.87 1.24 9.97
CA THR A 108 20.42 0.23 8.98
C THR A 108 20.71 0.67 7.55
N ILE A 109 20.44 1.93 7.22
CA ILE A 109 20.77 2.50 5.90
C ILE A 109 22.29 2.52 5.67
N ALA A 110 23.08 2.93 6.66
CA ALA A 110 24.54 2.98 6.55
C ALA A 110 25.17 1.60 6.38
N SER A 111 24.67 0.59 7.10
CA SER A 111 25.16 -0.79 7.04
C SER A 111 24.57 -1.63 5.90
N GLN A 112 23.48 -1.18 5.28
CA GLN A 112 22.70 -1.93 4.29
C GLN A 112 22.16 -3.28 4.83
N VAL A 113 21.99 -3.40 6.15
CA VAL A 113 21.49 -4.59 6.82
C VAL A 113 20.44 -4.24 7.86
N ASP A 114 19.20 -4.63 7.62
CA ASP A 114 18.12 -4.54 8.62
C ASP A 114 18.06 -5.83 9.45
N GLY A 115 18.78 -5.82 10.56
CA GLY A 115 18.81 -6.96 11.48
C GLY A 115 17.52 -7.17 12.27
N ALA A 116 16.65 -6.16 12.34
CA ALA A 116 15.42 -6.24 13.12
C ALA A 116 14.27 -6.88 12.33
N PHE A 117 14.06 -6.50 11.07
CA PHE A 117 12.90 -6.92 10.28
C PHE A 117 13.27 -7.50 8.90
N ASN A 118 14.56 -7.66 8.61
CA ASN A 118 15.06 -8.22 7.35
C ASN A 118 14.59 -7.47 6.09
N ARG A 119 14.43 -6.14 6.16
CA ARG A 119 14.17 -5.32 4.99
C ARG A 119 15.41 -5.31 4.11
N THR A 120 15.25 -5.71 2.85
CA THR A 120 16.36 -5.85 1.88
C THR A 120 16.28 -4.88 0.71
N THR A 121 15.20 -4.09 0.64
CA THR A 121 14.95 -3.13 -0.44
C THR A 121 14.62 -1.76 0.11
N ALA A 122 14.79 -0.72 -0.73
CA ALA A 122 14.55 0.67 -0.35
C ALA A 122 15.39 1.11 0.87
N LEU A 123 16.66 0.69 0.94
CA LEU A 123 17.65 1.04 1.94
C LEU A 123 18.59 2.16 1.45
N ASN A 124 18.08 3.10 0.64
CA ASN A 124 18.91 4.09 -0.03
C ASN A 124 18.93 5.47 0.67
N ASN A 125 17.91 5.76 1.45
CA ASN A 125 17.68 7.11 1.96
C ASN A 125 17.52 7.11 3.47
N PRO A 126 18.45 7.73 4.22
CA PRO A 126 18.28 7.97 5.65
C PRO A 126 17.17 8.99 5.90
N LEU A 127 16.59 8.97 7.07
CA LEU A 127 15.65 9.98 7.57
C LEU A 127 16.42 10.96 8.46
N ALA A 128 17.00 12.02 7.85
CA ALA A 128 17.89 12.95 8.52
C ALA A 128 17.68 14.43 8.13
N ALA A 129 16.74 14.71 7.24
CA ALA A 129 16.49 16.05 6.71
C ALA A 129 15.20 16.63 7.30
N ALA A 130 15.32 17.62 8.20
CA ALA A 130 14.14 18.35 8.70
C ALA A 130 13.43 19.13 7.56
N PRO A 131 12.12 19.40 7.70
CA PRO A 131 11.23 18.91 8.76
C PRO A 131 10.91 17.42 8.63
N TYR A 132 10.50 16.84 9.76
CA TYR A 132 9.98 15.47 9.84
C TYR A 132 8.46 15.45 9.75
N TYR A 133 7.92 14.37 9.22
CA TYR A 133 6.50 14.24 8.92
C TYR A 133 5.94 12.92 9.43
N ALA A 134 4.67 12.94 9.80
CA ALA A 134 3.90 11.75 10.16
C ALA A 134 2.54 11.73 9.48
N ILE A 135 2.10 10.55 9.07
CA ILE A 135 0.72 10.29 8.63
C ILE A 135 0.19 9.12 9.43
N GLN A 136 -0.95 9.29 10.09
CA GLN A 136 -1.65 8.19 10.75
C GLN A 136 -2.36 7.32 9.70
N ILE A 137 -2.05 6.03 9.70
CA ILE A 137 -2.51 5.08 8.68
C ILE A 137 -3.08 3.82 9.32
N ALA A 138 -4.05 3.23 8.64
CA ALA A 138 -4.60 1.91 8.97
C ALA A 138 -4.78 1.08 7.70
N PRO A 139 -4.94 -0.25 7.82
CA PRO A 139 -5.31 -1.08 6.69
C PRO A 139 -6.72 -0.75 6.18
N GLY A 140 -6.88 -0.71 4.86
CA GLY A 140 -8.16 -0.46 4.21
C GLY A 140 -8.42 -1.39 3.03
N ILE A 141 -9.68 -1.58 2.67
CA ILE A 141 -10.06 -2.35 1.48
C ILE A 141 -9.69 -1.52 0.25
N HIS A 142 -8.96 -2.13 -0.67
CA HIS A 142 -8.47 -1.46 -1.86
C HIS A 142 -8.83 -2.16 -3.17
N HIS A 143 -8.69 -3.50 -3.23
CA HIS A 143 -8.94 -4.29 -4.43
C HIS A 143 -9.29 -5.72 -4.04
N THR A 144 -10.30 -6.31 -4.67
CA THR A 144 -10.62 -7.72 -4.52
C THR A 144 -9.73 -8.55 -5.45
N MET A 145 -9.17 -9.66 -4.94
CA MET A 145 -8.38 -10.61 -5.75
C MET A 145 -9.25 -11.77 -6.22
N GLY A 146 -10.29 -12.09 -5.47
CA GLY A 146 -11.31 -13.05 -5.80
C GLY A 146 -12.45 -12.43 -6.60
N GLY A 147 -13.25 -13.28 -7.25
CA GLY A 147 -14.37 -12.83 -8.07
C GLY A 147 -14.84 -13.93 -9.03
N LEU A 148 -15.51 -13.52 -10.09
CA LEU A 148 -15.99 -14.42 -11.13
C LEU A 148 -14.80 -15.08 -11.84
N LYS A 149 -14.80 -16.41 -11.91
CA LYS A 149 -13.80 -17.15 -12.69
C LYS A 149 -14.06 -16.93 -14.18
N ILE A 150 -13.04 -16.55 -14.93
CA ILE A 150 -13.11 -16.37 -16.38
C ILE A 150 -12.08 -17.24 -17.09
N ASN A 151 -12.31 -17.50 -18.39
CA ASN A 151 -11.32 -18.08 -19.29
C ASN A 151 -10.58 -16.97 -20.08
N ALA A 152 -9.67 -17.39 -20.98
CA ALA A 152 -8.90 -16.46 -21.81
C ALA A 152 -9.77 -15.61 -22.77
N ASN A 153 -11.01 -16.01 -23.03
CA ASN A 153 -11.98 -15.27 -23.82
C ASN A 153 -12.88 -14.35 -22.97
N ALA A 154 -12.54 -14.15 -21.69
CA ALA A 154 -13.31 -13.38 -20.72
C ALA A 154 -14.74 -13.92 -20.47
N GLN A 155 -15.03 -15.18 -20.86
CA GLN A 155 -16.30 -15.84 -20.57
C GLN A 155 -16.33 -16.29 -19.11
N VAL A 156 -17.45 -16.10 -18.44
CA VAL A 156 -17.63 -16.52 -17.04
C VAL A 156 -17.80 -18.04 -16.98
N ILE A 157 -17.12 -18.65 -16.03
CA ILE A 157 -17.14 -20.09 -15.76
C ILE A 157 -18.02 -20.35 -14.52
N SER A 158 -18.99 -21.26 -14.65
CA SER A 158 -19.85 -21.69 -13.54
C SER A 158 -19.06 -22.43 -12.46
N THR A 159 -19.68 -22.67 -11.32
CA THR A 159 -19.11 -23.49 -10.23
C THR A 159 -18.88 -24.96 -10.62
N GLU A 160 -19.59 -25.45 -11.66
CA GLU A 160 -19.43 -26.79 -12.22
C GLU A 160 -18.34 -26.85 -13.31
N GLY A 161 -17.68 -25.72 -13.62
CA GLY A 161 -16.59 -25.65 -14.60
C GLY A 161 -17.03 -25.44 -16.05
N ALA A 162 -18.30 -25.20 -16.30
CA ALA A 162 -18.84 -24.93 -17.65
C ALA A 162 -18.85 -23.42 -17.93
N VAL A 163 -18.71 -23.05 -19.22
CA VAL A 163 -18.92 -21.66 -19.67
C VAL A 163 -20.40 -21.30 -19.51
N ILE A 164 -20.68 -20.14 -18.94
CA ILE A 164 -22.02 -19.55 -18.94
C ILE A 164 -22.17 -18.78 -20.26
N GLU A 165 -22.98 -19.28 -21.17
CA GLU A 165 -23.16 -18.69 -22.50
C GLU A 165 -23.71 -17.27 -22.42
N GLY A 166 -23.12 -16.37 -23.21
CA GLY A 166 -23.52 -14.97 -23.26
C GLY A 166 -23.06 -14.11 -22.08
N LEU A 167 -22.40 -14.69 -21.07
CA LEU A 167 -21.92 -13.95 -19.89
C LEU A 167 -20.39 -13.74 -19.94
N TYR A 168 -19.99 -12.48 -19.92
CA TYR A 168 -18.59 -12.04 -19.93
C TYR A 168 -18.29 -11.15 -18.73
N ALA A 169 -17.06 -11.18 -18.24
CA ALA A 169 -16.61 -10.32 -17.14
C ALA A 169 -15.16 -9.90 -17.33
N ALA A 170 -14.80 -8.71 -16.82
CA ALA A 170 -13.45 -8.18 -16.85
C ALA A 170 -13.23 -7.21 -15.67
N GLY A 171 -11.97 -7.02 -15.29
CA GLY A 171 -11.56 -6.10 -14.23
C GLY A 171 -11.75 -6.69 -12.83
N GLU A 172 -11.88 -5.83 -11.84
CA GLU A 172 -11.88 -6.22 -10.41
C GLU A 172 -12.93 -7.26 -10.01
N VAL A 173 -14.05 -7.32 -10.74
CA VAL A 173 -15.10 -8.32 -10.51
C VAL A 173 -14.64 -9.75 -10.82
N THR A 174 -13.52 -9.92 -11.55
CA THR A 174 -12.96 -11.23 -11.91
C THR A 174 -11.94 -11.72 -10.90
N GLY A 175 -11.89 -13.02 -10.67
CA GLY A 175 -10.91 -13.67 -9.78
C GLY A 175 -9.86 -14.48 -10.54
N GLY A 176 -8.67 -14.62 -9.92
CA GLY A 176 -7.61 -15.47 -10.42
C GLY A 176 -6.58 -14.79 -11.35
N VAL A 177 -6.88 -13.63 -11.91
CA VAL A 177 -5.95 -12.90 -12.80
C VAL A 177 -4.68 -12.47 -12.06
N HIS A 178 -4.82 -12.01 -10.83
CA HIS A 178 -3.72 -11.46 -10.04
C HIS A 178 -3.19 -12.42 -8.94
N GLY A 179 -3.69 -13.63 -8.87
CA GLY A 179 -3.37 -14.54 -7.77
C GLY A 179 -3.89 -14.00 -6.43
N SER A 180 -3.10 -14.15 -5.38
CA SER A 180 -3.47 -13.69 -4.02
C SER A 180 -3.06 -12.25 -3.72
N ASN A 181 -2.18 -11.65 -4.52
CA ASN A 181 -1.65 -10.31 -4.26
C ASN A 181 -1.29 -9.56 -5.55
N ARG A 182 -2.01 -8.48 -5.83
CA ARG A 182 -1.84 -7.71 -7.06
C ARG A 182 -0.71 -6.67 -6.90
N ILE A 183 0.23 -6.67 -7.85
CA ILE A 183 1.25 -5.62 -7.95
C ILE A 183 0.60 -4.26 -8.29
N GLY A 184 1.08 -3.18 -7.68
CA GLY A 184 0.59 -1.83 -7.91
C GLY A 184 0.53 -1.45 -9.40
N GLY A 185 -0.55 -0.76 -9.79
CA GLY A 185 -0.78 -0.35 -11.19
C GLY A 185 -1.42 -1.42 -12.09
N ASN A 186 -1.25 -2.71 -11.83
CA ASN A 186 -1.71 -3.77 -12.73
C ASN A 186 -3.24 -3.87 -12.88
N ALA A 187 -4.03 -3.24 -12.01
CA ALA A 187 -5.48 -3.15 -12.21
C ALA A 187 -5.83 -2.41 -13.51
N VAL A 188 -5.03 -1.39 -13.89
CA VAL A 188 -5.26 -0.63 -15.13
C VAL A 188 -4.97 -1.50 -16.36
N ALA A 189 -3.90 -2.28 -16.35
CA ALA A 189 -3.59 -3.22 -17.43
C ALA A 189 -4.70 -4.29 -17.57
N ASP A 190 -5.16 -4.83 -16.45
CA ASP A 190 -6.24 -5.82 -16.38
C ASP A 190 -7.52 -5.31 -17.03
N ILE A 191 -8.06 -4.17 -16.58
CA ILE A 191 -9.32 -3.62 -17.12
C ILE A 191 -9.24 -3.29 -18.61
N ILE A 192 -8.07 -2.90 -19.14
CA ILE A 192 -7.90 -2.61 -20.56
C ILE A 192 -7.81 -3.90 -21.36
N VAL A 193 -6.98 -4.86 -20.95
CA VAL A 193 -6.76 -6.11 -21.70
C VAL A 193 -8.03 -6.97 -21.68
N PHE A 194 -8.55 -7.30 -20.50
CA PHE A 194 -9.72 -8.16 -20.41
C PHE A 194 -11.03 -7.44 -20.77
N GLY A 195 -11.13 -6.14 -20.53
CA GLY A 195 -12.28 -5.35 -21.00
C GLY A 195 -12.40 -5.34 -22.52
N ARG A 196 -11.27 -5.17 -23.24
CA ARG A 196 -11.22 -5.29 -24.70
C ARG A 196 -11.58 -6.70 -25.14
N GLN A 197 -11.04 -7.73 -24.50
CA GLN A 197 -11.32 -9.13 -24.81
C GLN A 197 -12.80 -9.46 -24.63
N ALA A 198 -13.39 -9.06 -23.50
CA ALA A 198 -14.81 -9.23 -23.23
C ALA A 198 -15.69 -8.57 -24.29
N GLY A 199 -15.35 -7.33 -24.68
CA GLY A 199 -16.08 -6.60 -25.72
C GLY A 199 -16.02 -7.27 -27.09
N VAL A 200 -14.86 -7.75 -27.54
CA VAL A 200 -14.70 -8.46 -28.81
C VAL A 200 -15.48 -9.79 -28.80
N GLN A 201 -15.35 -10.57 -27.74
CA GLN A 201 -15.98 -11.88 -27.66
C GLN A 201 -17.51 -11.79 -27.53
N SER A 202 -18.01 -10.81 -26.76
CA SER A 202 -19.46 -10.61 -26.66
C SER A 202 -20.09 -10.14 -27.99
N ALA A 203 -19.40 -9.26 -28.72
CA ALA A 203 -19.86 -8.84 -30.05
C ALA A 203 -19.88 -10.03 -31.05
N SER A 204 -18.85 -10.87 -31.05
CA SER A 204 -18.79 -12.07 -31.89
C SER A 204 -19.88 -13.07 -31.53
N TYR A 205 -20.19 -13.21 -30.23
CA TYR A 205 -21.27 -14.08 -29.76
C TYR A 205 -22.63 -13.64 -30.31
N VAL A 206 -22.95 -12.35 -30.20
CA VAL A 206 -24.22 -11.80 -30.74
C VAL A 206 -24.33 -12.02 -32.23
N GLN A 207 -23.26 -11.77 -33.00
CA GLN A 207 -23.24 -12.01 -34.44
C GLN A 207 -23.45 -13.46 -34.83
N SER A 208 -23.07 -14.41 -33.98
CA SER A 208 -23.28 -15.84 -34.22
C SER A 208 -24.72 -16.33 -33.97
N MET A 209 -25.55 -15.48 -33.38
CA MET A 209 -26.96 -15.75 -33.10
C MET A 209 -27.90 -15.24 -34.21
N GLU A 210 -27.40 -14.44 -35.14
CA GLU A 210 -28.10 -13.95 -36.34
C GLU A 210 -27.98 -14.96 -37.51
#